data_b8e62ec5fc083dfc1e58c9304beeacc4
#
_entry.id   b8e62ec5fc083dfc1e58c9304beeacc4
#
_cell.length_a   1.000
_cell.length_b   1.000
_cell.length_c   1.000
_cell.angle_alpha   90.00
_cell.angle_beta   90.00
_cell.angle_gamma   90.00
#
_symmetry.space_group_name_H-M   'P 1'
#
loop_
_entity.id
_entity.type
_entity.pdbx_description
1 polymer ?
#
loop_
_entity_poly.entity_id
_entity_poly.type
_entity_poly.pdbx_seq_one_letter_code
_entity_poly.pdbx_strand_id
1 'polypeptide(L)'
;MNRTMNRIWRLCWKDLPLINFLFLAVSVSSAVRLNLSPPRDDLYWTFVFPLAVTAALCLARFRNVDHLERAFNLTILLGTSFILAAMYFAAKPKPMTTDELLCRYEFSALANAALIGVHAWRRSGRLAALFFGPVAAYGAVLENGGILLGYFTEVGYSMYLRPFPAPLATMAGWITVFYLVMSLTWEFRLCIPCLARSAIGSALVATACALCMDFQLDPLATAAGFWQWNHLLTLRLLGVPLLNFVAWASAVFPFSLMILSLQTRQSIEPEVLGCAENLKRVWRRIPLALAASAVLFFASMAVFEGGFSGPTFAVLENTLRNYGCALN
;
A
#
# COMPACT_ATOMS: atom_id res chain seq x y z
N MET A 1 30.43 17.97 10.48
CA MET A 1 28.95 17.91 10.57
C MET A 1 28.59 17.75 12.05
N ASN A 2 27.81 18.66 12.62
CA ASN A 2 27.55 18.77 14.07
C ASN A 2 26.81 17.51 14.59
N ARG A 3 27.19 17.00 15.79
CA ARG A 3 26.56 15.80 16.41
C ARG A 3 25.04 15.90 16.50
N THR A 4 24.53 17.11 16.74
CA THR A 4 23.08 17.40 16.79
C THR A 4 22.41 17.19 15.44
N MET A 5 23.01 17.66 14.34
CA MET A 5 22.48 17.50 12.98
C MET A 5 22.47 16.04 12.54
N ASN A 6 23.49 15.27 12.92
CA ASN A 6 23.50 13.82 12.70
C ASN A 6 22.40 13.08 13.48
N ARG A 7 22.06 13.55 14.69
CA ARG A 7 21.00 12.96 15.52
C ARG A 7 19.62 13.27 14.94
N ILE A 8 19.36 14.55 14.59
CA ILE A 8 18.11 14.97 13.92
C ILE A 8 17.95 14.22 12.60
N TRP A 9 19.01 14.11 11.80
CA TRP A 9 18.98 13.39 10.54
C TRP A 9 18.62 11.91 10.70
N ARG A 10 19.17 11.23 11.72
CA ARG A 10 18.83 9.83 12.03
C ARG A 10 17.37 9.67 12.47
N LEU A 11 16.85 10.62 13.24
CA LEU A 11 15.45 10.62 13.69
C LEU A 11 14.49 10.78 12.51
N CYS A 12 14.73 11.78 11.64
CA CYS A 12 13.94 11.98 10.42
C CYS A 12 13.90 10.73 9.55
N TRP A 13 15.04 10.06 9.39
CA TRP A 13 15.11 8.86 8.56
C TRP A 13 14.41 7.66 9.17
N LYS A 14 14.41 7.53 10.49
CA LYS A 14 13.76 6.41 11.18
C LYS A 14 12.24 6.46 11.02
N ASP A 15 11.66 7.64 11.08
CA ASP A 15 10.20 7.86 11.05
C ASP A 15 9.65 8.21 9.67
N LEU A 16 10.52 8.34 8.67
CA LEU A 16 10.14 8.69 7.31
C LEU A 16 9.03 7.81 6.72
N PRO A 17 9.00 6.47 6.91
CA PRO A 17 7.91 5.65 6.39
C PRO A 17 6.54 6.03 6.97
N LEU A 18 6.49 6.32 8.26
CA LEU A 18 5.26 6.72 8.93
C LEU A 18 4.80 8.10 8.48
N ILE A 19 5.74 9.04 8.38
CA ILE A 19 5.50 10.40 7.88
C ILE A 19 5.00 10.36 6.44
N ASN A 20 5.61 9.55 5.59
CA ASN A 20 5.18 9.36 4.21
C ASN A 20 3.79 8.75 4.10
N PHE A 21 3.49 7.76 4.93
CA PHE A 21 2.16 7.16 4.99
C PHE A 21 1.10 8.21 5.32
N LEU A 22 1.31 9.00 6.38
CA LEU A 22 0.44 10.09 6.75
C LEU A 22 0.29 11.12 5.62
N PHE A 23 1.42 11.53 5.04
CA PHE A 23 1.43 12.53 3.98
C PHE A 23 0.72 12.06 2.72
N LEU A 24 0.95 10.81 2.29
CA LEU A 24 0.29 10.23 1.12
C LEU A 24 -1.22 10.11 1.34
N ALA A 25 -1.63 9.52 2.45
CA ALA A 25 -3.04 9.36 2.79
C ALA A 25 -3.77 10.69 2.79
N VAL A 26 -3.19 11.71 3.40
CA VAL A 26 -3.82 13.02 3.52
C VAL A 26 -3.75 13.83 2.23
N SER A 27 -2.67 13.73 1.45
CA SER A 27 -2.53 14.46 0.18
C SER A 27 -3.53 13.98 -0.85
N VAL A 28 -3.65 12.65 -1.01
CA VAL A 28 -4.62 12.05 -1.94
C VAL A 28 -6.04 12.44 -1.54
N SER A 29 -6.36 12.40 -0.26
CA SER A 29 -7.68 12.77 0.25
C SER A 29 -8.06 14.20 0.02
N SER A 30 -7.15 15.09 0.34
CA SER A 30 -7.40 16.51 0.15
C SER A 30 -7.60 16.83 -1.33
N ALA A 31 -6.79 16.24 -2.20
CA ALA A 31 -6.89 16.45 -3.65
C ALA A 31 -8.24 15.95 -4.18
N VAL A 32 -8.67 14.75 -3.82
CA VAL A 32 -9.92 14.18 -4.30
C VAL A 32 -11.13 14.92 -3.75
N ARG A 33 -11.14 15.26 -2.46
CA ARG A 33 -12.25 16.01 -1.85
C ARG A 33 -12.43 17.40 -2.46
N LEU A 34 -11.33 18.09 -2.78
CA LEU A 34 -11.38 19.40 -3.40
C LEU A 34 -11.94 19.38 -4.83
N ASN A 35 -11.90 18.21 -5.48
CA ASN A 35 -12.33 18.06 -6.87
C ASN A 35 -13.68 17.33 -7.04
N LEU A 36 -14.20 16.65 -6.02
CA LEU A 36 -15.51 16.03 -6.07
C LEU A 36 -16.62 17.08 -5.85
N SER A 37 -17.57 17.13 -6.78
CA SER A 37 -18.75 17.99 -6.67
C SER A 37 -19.99 17.18 -7.01
N PRO A 38 -20.95 17.01 -6.08
CA PRO A 38 -20.95 17.49 -4.70
C PRO A 38 -19.97 16.72 -3.81
N PRO A 39 -19.53 17.30 -2.68
CA PRO A 39 -18.68 16.60 -1.73
C PRO A 39 -19.37 15.33 -1.22
N ARG A 40 -18.64 14.23 -1.15
CA ARG A 40 -19.15 12.96 -0.65
C ARG A 40 -18.76 12.77 0.81
N ASP A 41 -19.71 12.94 1.69
CA ASP A 41 -19.49 12.84 3.16
C ASP A 41 -19.11 11.42 3.60
N ASP A 42 -19.59 10.38 2.89
CA ASP A 42 -19.22 8.98 3.11
C ASP A 42 -17.70 8.77 2.92
N LEU A 43 -17.09 9.43 1.94
CA LEU A 43 -15.65 9.38 1.72
C LEU A 43 -14.87 10.14 2.79
N TYR A 44 -15.44 11.17 3.39
CA TYR A 44 -14.81 11.90 4.48
C TYR A 44 -14.56 11.01 5.69
N TRP A 45 -15.55 10.23 6.11
CA TRP A 45 -15.43 9.32 7.24
C TRP A 45 -14.45 8.18 7.00
N THR A 46 -14.30 7.75 5.76
CA THR A 46 -13.27 6.79 5.37
C THR A 46 -11.86 7.27 5.69
N PHE A 47 -11.66 8.59 5.79
CA PHE A 47 -10.38 9.22 6.16
C PHE A 47 -10.18 9.39 7.65
N VAL A 48 -11.22 9.85 8.33
CA VAL A 48 -11.12 10.22 9.75
C VAL A 48 -10.70 9.02 10.58
N PHE A 49 -11.22 7.84 10.25
CA PHE A 49 -10.93 6.64 11.02
C PHE A 49 -9.46 6.19 10.89
N PRO A 50 -8.90 6.00 9.69
CA PRO A 50 -7.50 5.61 9.57
C PRO A 50 -6.52 6.70 10.00
N LEU A 51 -6.87 7.98 9.79
CA LEU A 51 -6.07 9.08 10.31
C LEU A 51 -6.05 9.05 11.85
N ALA A 52 -7.20 8.80 12.50
CA ALA A 52 -7.28 8.65 13.94
C ALA A 52 -6.50 7.45 14.46
N VAL A 53 -6.58 6.29 13.77
CA VAL A 53 -5.80 5.09 14.09
C VAL A 53 -4.30 5.38 13.92
N THR A 54 -3.89 6.01 12.84
CA THR A 54 -2.48 6.34 12.60
C THR A 54 -1.98 7.37 13.62
N ALA A 55 -2.78 8.37 13.96
CA ALA A 55 -2.46 9.33 15.03
C ALA A 55 -2.34 8.63 16.39
N ALA A 56 -3.24 7.69 16.70
CA ALA A 56 -3.19 6.91 17.94
C ALA A 56 -1.94 6.03 18.01
N LEU A 57 -1.54 5.40 16.90
CA LEU A 57 -0.30 4.63 16.80
C LEU A 57 0.94 5.51 16.97
N CYS A 58 0.95 6.70 16.36
CA CYS A 58 2.00 7.69 16.58
C CYS A 58 2.07 8.09 18.07
N LEU A 59 0.95 8.40 18.68
CA LEU A 59 0.89 8.78 20.10
C LEU A 59 1.34 7.64 21.02
N ALA A 60 0.95 6.40 20.73
CA ALA A 60 1.41 5.23 21.47
C ALA A 60 2.94 5.05 21.37
N ARG A 61 3.51 5.33 20.21
CA ARG A 61 4.95 5.29 19.98
C ARG A 61 5.69 6.39 20.74
N PHE A 62 5.11 7.59 20.89
CA PHE A 62 5.70 8.71 21.62
C PHE A 62 5.97 8.41 23.10
N ARG A 63 5.35 7.40 23.68
CA ARG A 63 5.54 7.04 25.09
C ARG A 63 6.96 6.53 25.39
N ASN A 64 7.66 6.00 24.40
CA ASN A 64 8.94 5.30 24.58
C ASN A 64 10.13 6.02 23.93
N VAL A 65 9.98 7.28 23.49
CA VAL A 65 11.02 8.06 22.84
C VAL A 65 11.50 9.21 23.71
N ASP A 66 12.73 9.68 23.51
CA ASP A 66 13.27 10.80 24.26
C ASP A 66 12.53 12.13 23.98
N HIS A 67 12.71 13.13 24.86
CA HIS A 67 12.00 14.40 24.76
C HIS A 67 12.27 15.16 23.43
N LEU A 68 13.48 15.04 22.87
CA LEU A 68 13.85 15.71 21.62
C LEU A 68 13.12 15.07 20.44
N GLU A 69 13.04 13.74 20.42
CA GLU A 69 12.35 12.97 19.40
C GLU A 69 10.83 13.25 19.47
N ARG A 70 10.24 13.35 20.65
CA ARG A 70 8.84 13.76 20.85
C ARG A 70 8.57 15.16 20.29
N ALA A 71 9.40 16.13 20.65
CA ALA A 71 9.24 17.50 20.19
C ALA A 71 9.31 17.59 18.67
N PHE A 72 10.25 16.87 18.06
CA PHE A 72 10.44 16.85 16.62
C PHE A 72 9.23 16.20 15.90
N ASN A 73 8.79 15.03 16.35
CA ASN A 73 7.66 14.31 15.77
C ASN A 73 6.35 15.10 15.97
N LEU A 74 6.18 15.75 17.11
CA LEU A 74 5.04 16.63 17.37
C LEU A 74 5.04 17.84 16.42
N THR A 75 6.21 18.44 16.19
CA THR A 75 6.34 19.57 15.26
C THR A 75 6.00 19.16 13.83
N ILE A 76 6.43 17.98 13.38
CA ILE A 76 6.08 17.46 12.05
C ILE A 76 4.58 17.16 11.99
N LEU A 77 4.02 16.49 12.99
CA LEU A 77 2.60 16.17 13.03
C LEU A 77 1.73 17.44 13.01
N LEU A 78 2.04 18.42 13.85
CA LEU A 78 1.34 19.69 13.89
C LEU A 78 1.53 20.51 12.62
N GLY A 79 2.76 20.59 12.10
CA GLY A 79 3.05 21.28 10.86
C GLY A 79 2.33 20.66 9.67
N THR A 80 2.34 19.35 9.55
CA THR A 80 1.61 18.62 8.53
C THR A 80 0.11 18.85 8.68
N SER A 81 -0.43 18.70 9.88
CA SER A 81 -1.86 18.95 10.15
C SER A 81 -2.27 20.39 9.85
N PHE A 82 -1.41 21.37 10.16
CA PHE A 82 -1.64 22.77 9.83
C PHE A 82 -1.65 23.02 8.31
N ILE A 83 -0.67 22.48 7.57
CA ILE A 83 -0.62 22.59 6.12
C ILE A 83 -1.88 22.00 5.49
N LEU A 84 -2.34 20.86 6.00
CA LEU A 84 -3.53 20.18 5.51
C LEU A 84 -4.81 20.95 5.84
N ALA A 85 -4.92 21.50 7.04
CA ALA A 85 -6.02 22.37 7.42
C ALA A 85 -6.01 23.64 6.53
N ALA A 86 -4.84 24.25 6.32
CA ALA A 86 -4.71 25.40 5.43
C ALA A 86 -5.11 25.07 3.97
N MET A 87 -4.69 23.92 3.44
CA MET A 87 -5.12 23.44 2.12
C MET A 87 -6.63 23.14 2.07
N TYR A 88 -7.19 22.66 3.15
CA TYR A 88 -8.62 22.36 3.26
C TYR A 88 -9.49 23.60 3.34
N PHE A 89 -9.05 24.63 4.08
CA PHE A 89 -9.79 25.89 4.29
C PHE A 89 -9.41 27.00 3.31
N ALA A 90 -8.30 26.84 2.55
CA ALA A 90 -7.97 27.78 1.48
C ALA A 90 -9.09 27.83 0.44
N ALA A 91 -9.28 29.01 -0.15
CA ALA A 91 -10.24 29.20 -1.24
C ALA A 91 -10.07 28.08 -2.26
N LYS A 92 -11.21 27.43 -2.60
CA LYS A 92 -11.22 26.25 -3.50
C LYS A 92 -10.36 26.51 -4.73
N PRO A 93 -9.27 25.78 -4.95
CA PRO A 93 -8.55 25.87 -6.20
C PRO A 93 -9.52 25.49 -7.33
N LYS A 94 -9.27 26.02 -8.52
CA LYS A 94 -10.03 25.62 -9.72
C LYS A 94 -10.05 24.09 -9.80
N PRO A 95 -11.20 23.45 -10.04
CA PRO A 95 -11.28 21.98 -10.13
C PRO A 95 -10.24 21.49 -11.16
N MET A 96 -9.44 20.49 -10.76
CA MET A 96 -8.51 19.86 -11.67
C MET A 96 -9.26 18.83 -12.53
N THR A 97 -8.82 18.69 -13.77
CA THR A 97 -9.28 17.59 -14.62
C THR A 97 -8.75 16.23 -14.11
N THR A 98 -9.36 15.14 -14.53
CA THR A 98 -8.86 13.80 -14.20
C THR A 98 -7.42 13.60 -14.67
N ASP A 99 -7.08 14.11 -15.85
CA ASP A 99 -5.71 14.00 -16.41
C ASP A 99 -4.69 14.78 -15.57
N GLU A 100 -5.04 15.96 -15.06
CA GLU A 100 -4.16 16.73 -14.16
C GLU A 100 -3.98 15.98 -12.82
N LEU A 101 -5.03 15.35 -12.30
CA LEU A 101 -4.96 14.53 -11.08
C LEU A 101 -4.10 13.30 -11.29
N LEU A 102 -4.28 12.59 -12.40
CA LEU A 102 -3.47 11.44 -12.77
C LEU A 102 -1.99 11.78 -12.91
N CYS A 103 -1.68 12.86 -13.62
CA CYS A 103 -0.29 13.34 -13.77
C CYS A 103 0.36 13.62 -12.39
N ARG A 104 -0.36 14.26 -11.47
CA ARG A 104 0.13 14.53 -10.11
C ARG A 104 0.27 13.23 -9.30
N TYR A 105 -0.66 12.30 -9.44
CA TYR A 105 -0.58 11.00 -8.81
C TYR A 105 0.65 10.22 -9.29
N GLU A 106 0.87 10.13 -10.62
CA GLU A 106 2.03 9.45 -11.20
C GLU A 106 3.34 10.02 -10.65
N PHE A 107 3.48 11.36 -10.69
CA PHE A 107 4.66 12.02 -10.15
C PHE A 107 4.85 11.73 -8.65
N SER A 108 3.78 11.84 -7.86
CA SER A 108 3.82 11.61 -6.42
C SER A 108 4.16 10.16 -6.07
N ALA A 109 3.59 9.18 -6.78
CA ALA A 109 3.85 7.77 -6.57
C ALA A 109 5.31 7.40 -6.87
N LEU A 110 5.85 7.89 -7.98
CA LEU A 110 7.24 7.65 -8.37
C LEU A 110 8.22 8.37 -7.44
N ALA A 111 7.94 9.63 -7.07
CA ALA A 111 8.77 10.38 -6.13
C ALA A 111 8.79 9.71 -4.75
N ASN A 112 7.64 9.19 -4.30
CA ASN A 112 7.53 8.47 -3.04
C ASN A 112 8.30 7.14 -3.08
N ALA A 113 8.18 6.38 -4.15
CA ALA A 113 8.96 5.15 -4.34
C ALA A 113 10.47 5.45 -4.36
N ALA A 114 10.91 6.52 -5.04
CA ALA A 114 12.32 6.95 -5.04
C ALA A 114 12.79 7.33 -3.63
N LEU A 115 12.00 8.08 -2.87
CA LEU A 115 12.31 8.46 -1.48
C LEU A 115 12.44 7.23 -0.58
N ILE A 116 11.52 6.27 -0.71
CA ILE A 116 11.58 4.98 -0.03
C ILE A 116 12.84 4.20 -0.43
N GLY A 117 13.20 4.25 -1.71
CA GLY A 117 14.42 3.63 -2.22
C GLY A 117 15.67 4.20 -1.53
N VAL A 118 15.76 5.52 -1.41
CA VAL A 118 16.86 6.19 -0.69
C VAL A 118 16.86 5.81 0.79
N HIS A 119 15.69 5.75 1.43
CA HIS A 119 15.55 5.36 2.82
C HIS A 119 16.01 3.91 3.06
N ALA A 120 15.51 2.97 2.24
CA ALA A 120 15.89 1.56 2.29
C ALA A 120 17.39 1.36 2.04
N TRP A 121 17.94 2.07 1.03
CA TRP A 121 19.36 2.02 0.70
C TRP A 121 20.25 2.50 1.85
N ARG A 122 19.86 3.57 2.51
CA ARG A 122 20.60 4.10 3.67
C ARG A 122 20.55 3.20 4.88
N ARG A 123 19.48 2.44 5.07
CA ARG A 123 19.42 1.37 6.07
C ARG A 123 20.31 0.20 5.66
N SER A 124 20.15 -0.27 4.45
CA SER A 124 20.97 -1.31 3.84
C SER A 124 20.69 -1.35 2.32
N GLY A 125 21.73 -1.31 1.49
CA GLY A 125 21.56 -1.49 0.04
C GLY A 125 20.90 -2.82 -0.32
N ARG A 126 21.07 -3.84 0.52
CA ARG A 126 20.41 -5.14 0.35
C ARG A 126 18.93 -5.10 0.70
N LEU A 127 18.53 -4.26 1.66
CA LEU A 127 17.12 -4.01 1.96
C LEU A 127 16.43 -3.30 0.78
N ALA A 128 17.10 -2.31 0.19
CA ALA A 128 16.60 -1.69 -1.04
C ALA A 128 16.45 -2.72 -2.17
N ALA A 129 17.42 -3.63 -2.34
CA ALA A 129 17.32 -4.70 -3.33
C ALA A 129 16.13 -5.64 -3.10
N LEU A 130 15.73 -5.89 -1.84
CA LEU A 130 14.54 -6.66 -1.53
C LEU A 130 13.27 -5.97 -2.06
N PHE A 131 13.12 -4.67 -1.83
CA PHE A 131 11.91 -3.95 -2.19
C PHE A 131 11.84 -3.61 -3.68
N PHE A 132 12.95 -3.21 -4.29
CA PHE A 132 13.02 -2.86 -5.71
C PHE A 132 13.27 -4.07 -6.64
N GLY A 133 13.50 -5.23 -6.09
CA GLY A 133 13.58 -6.49 -6.80
C GLY A 133 12.33 -7.35 -6.59
N PRO A 134 12.38 -8.34 -5.68
CA PRO A 134 11.29 -9.31 -5.52
C PRO A 134 9.95 -8.69 -5.14
N VAL A 135 9.91 -7.64 -4.31
CA VAL A 135 8.64 -6.97 -3.96
C VAL A 135 8.05 -6.25 -5.17
N ALA A 136 8.88 -5.52 -5.92
CA ALA A 136 8.44 -4.86 -7.15
C ALA A 136 7.92 -5.87 -8.19
N ALA A 137 8.63 -6.99 -8.37
CA ALA A 137 8.20 -8.05 -9.29
C ALA A 137 6.87 -8.67 -8.85
N TYR A 138 6.72 -8.95 -7.56
CA TYR A 138 5.48 -9.50 -7.02
C TYR A 138 4.30 -8.53 -7.22
N GLY A 139 4.45 -7.26 -6.86
CA GLY A 139 3.43 -6.23 -7.05
C GLY A 139 3.08 -6.01 -8.53
N ALA A 140 4.08 -6.01 -9.42
CA ALA A 140 3.85 -5.89 -10.85
C ALA A 140 3.01 -7.05 -11.40
N VAL A 141 3.25 -8.30 -10.94
CA VAL A 141 2.43 -9.45 -11.35
C VAL A 141 0.99 -9.32 -10.85
N LEU A 142 0.79 -8.86 -9.61
CA LEU A 142 -0.55 -8.67 -9.06
C LEU A 142 -1.34 -7.62 -9.85
N GLU A 143 -0.74 -6.46 -10.08
CA GLU A 143 -1.41 -5.34 -10.77
C GLU A 143 -1.75 -5.70 -12.21
N ASN A 144 -0.75 -6.17 -12.96
CA ASN A 144 -0.99 -6.60 -14.34
C ASN A 144 -1.96 -7.79 -14.41
N GLY A 145 -1.91 -8.69 -13.43
CA GLY A 145 -2.85 -9.81 -13.32
C GLY A 145 -4.30 -9.34 -13.18
N GLY A 146 -4.57 -8.36 -12.32
CA GLY A 146 -5.90 -7.79 -12.15
C GLY A 146 -6.47 -7.18 -13.43
N ILE A 147 -5.63 -6.44 -14.18
CA ILE A 147 -6.02 -5.85 -15.48
C ILE A 147 -6.23 -6.94 -16.55
N LEU A 148 -5.29 -7.89 -16.67
CA LEU A 148 -5.35 -8.96 -17.66
C LEU A 148 -6.52 -9.92 -17.41
N LEU A 149 -6.93 -10.11 -16.16
CA LEU A 149 -8.11 -10.88 -15.79
C LEU A 149 -9.41 -10.09 -15.95
N GLY A 150 -9.33 -8.82 -16.36
CA GLY A 150 -10.49 -7.99 -16.68
C GLY A 150 -11.26 -7.41 -15.48
N TYR A 151 -10.66 -7.46 -14.28
CA TYR A 151 -11.32 -6.95 -13.07
C TYR A 151 -11.42 -5.43 -13.05
N PHE A 152 -10.40 -4.75 -13.58
CA PHE A 152 -10.36 -3.29 -13.70
C PHE A 152 -9.48 -2.85 -14.87
N THR A 153 -9.56 -1.58 -15.21
CA THR A 153 -8.70 -0.93 -16.19
C THR A 153 -8.12 0.35 -15.61
N GLU A 154 -6.92 0.70 -16.02
CA GLU A 154 -6.20 1.91 -15.65
C GLU A 154 -5.90 2.68 -16.93
N VAL A 155 -6.74 3.66 -17.25
CA VAL A 155 -6.63 4.46 -18.48
C VAL A 155 -6.32 5.92 -18.14
N GLY A 156 -5.67 6.62 -19.08
CA GLY A 156 -5.34 8.03 -18.92
C GLY A 156 -3.99 8.32 -18.25
N TYR A 157 -3.27 7.28 -17.82
CA TYR A 157 -1.90 7.43 -17.33
C TYR A 157 -0.92 7.72 -18.47
N SER A 158 0.16 8.41 -18.17
CA SER A 158 1.17 8.79 -19.17
C SER A 158 2.36 7.83 -19.21
N MET A 159 2.65 7.13 -18.12
CA MET A 159 3.84 6.29 -17.99
C MET A 159 3.51 4.80 -17.87
N TYR A 160 3.81 4.06 -18.94
CA TYR A 160 3.69 2.59 -18.99
C TYR A 160 5.04 1.95 -19.33
N LEU A 161 5.32 0.81 -18.71
CA LEU A 161 6.45 -0.03 -19.06
C LEU A 161 5.99 -1.17 -19.99
N ARG A 162 6.06 -0.95 -21.30
CA ARG A 162 5.66 -1.98 -22.28
C ARG A 162 6.46 -3.28 -22.10
N PRO A 163 5.85 -4.46 -22.17
CA PRO A 163 4.48 -4.75 -22.64
C PRO A 163 3.41 -4.76 -21.53
N PHE A 164 3.71 -4.29 -20.34
CA PHE A 164 2.81 -4.36 -19.20
C PHE A 164 1.62 -3.39 -19.35
N PRO A 165 0.36 -3.82 -19.10
CA PRO A 165 -0.81 -2.96 -19.15
C PRO A 165 -0.94 -2.03 -17.96
N ALA A 166 -0.33 -2.35 -16.81
CA ALA A 166 -0.35 -1.50 -15.63
C ALA A 166 0.58 -0.29 -15.76
N PRO A 167 0.16 0.92 -15.31
CA PRO A 167 1.01 2.09 -15.24
C PRO A 167 2.21 1.88 -14.32
N LEU A 168 3.30 2.57 -14.61
CA LEU A 168 4.50 2.50 -13.77
C LEU A 168 4.23 3.00 -12.33
N ALA A 169 3.35 3.99 -12.19
CA ALA A 169 2.98 4.55 -10.90
C ALA A 169 2.29 3.55 -9.99
N THR A 170 1.36 2.73 -10.49
CA THR A 170 0.65 1.72 -9.70
C THR A 170 1.56 0.55 -9.33
N MET A 171 2.43 0.12 -10.26
CA MET A 171 3.47 -0.86 -9.93
C MET A 171 4.45 -0.34 -8.86
N ALA A 172 4.84 0.95 -8.92
CA ALA A 172 5.67 1.59 -7.88
C ALA A 172 4.91 1.75 -6.56
N GLY A 173 3.59 1.89 -6.61
CA GLY A 173 2.70 1.92 -5.46
C GLY A 173 2.85 0.67 -4.58
N TRP A 174 2.96 -0.52 -5.18
CA TRP A 174 3.18 -1.77 -4.45
C TRP A 174 4.49 -1.79 -3.66
N ILE A 175 5.57 -1.20 -4.20
CA ILE A 175 6.83 -1.04 -3.46
C ILE A 175 6.59 -0.21 -2.20
N THR A 176 5.89 0.90 -2.36
CA THR A 176 5.53 1.81 -1.27
C THR A 176 4.68 1.10 -0.22
N VAL A 177 3.61 0.44 -0.63
CA VAL A 177 2.70 -0.31 0.26
C VAL A 177 3.48 -1.33 1.08
N PHE A 178 4.22 -2.24 0.43
CA PHE A 178 4.96 -3.27 1.15
C PHE A 178 6.02 -2.69 2.07
N TYR A 179 6.74 -1.65 1.64
CA TYR A 179 7.76 -1.03 2.49
C TYR A 179 7.16 -0.43 3.76
N LEU A 180 6.07 0.33 3.64
CA LEU A 180 5.39 0.97 4.77
C LEU A 180 4.79 -0.07 5.71
N VAL A 181 4.06 -1.03 5.16
CA VAL A 181 3.40 -2.10 5.91
C VAL A 181 4.42 -2.96 6.67
N MET A 182 5.50 -3.35 6.00
CA MET A 182 6.58 -4.11 6.64
C MET A 182 7.30 -3.30 7.72
N SER A 183 7.56 -2.01 7.46
CA SER A 183 8.18 -1.12 8.44
C SER A 183 7.33 -1.00 9.71
N LEU A 184 6.01 -0.79 9.56
CA LEU A 184 5.06 -0.77 10.69
C LEU A 184 5.02 -2.12 11.40
N THR A 185 5.00 -3.23 10.66
CA THR A 185 4.99 -4.57 11.24
C THR A 185 6.24 -4.83 12.08
N TRP A 186 7.41 -4.41 11.63
CA TRP A 186 8.66 -4.52 12.42
C TRP A 186 8.60 -3.69 13.70
N GLU A 187 8.05 -2.48 13.67
CA GLU A 187 7.85 -1.68 14.88
C GLU A 187 6.88 -2.39 15.87
N PHE A 188 5.78 -2.95 15.38
CA PHE A 188 4.87 -3.72 16.21
C PHE A 188 5.55 -4.95 16.83
N ARG A 189 6.38 -5.66 16.08
CA ARG A 189 7.16 -6.81 16.59
C ARG A 189 8.15 -6.41 17.68
N LEU A 190 8.72 -5.21 17.63
CA LEU A 190 9.60 -4.68 18.67
C LEU A 190 8.80 -4.34 19.95
N CYS A 191 7.58 -3.84 19.80
CA CYS A 191 6.74 -3.43 20.93
C CYS A 191 5.92 -4.57 21.54
N ILE A 192 5.59 -5.62 20.76
CA ILE A 192 4.68 -6.68 21.14
C ILE A 192 5.37 -8.04 21.05
N PRO A 193 5.85 -8.62 22.17
CA PRO A 193 6.67 -9.82 22.16
C PRO A 193 6.02 -11.06 21.55
N CYS A 194 4.69 -11.20 21.61
CA CYS A 194 3.99 -12.32 20.98
C CYS A 194 4.05 -12.25 19.45
N LEU A 195 4.02 -11.05 18.86
CA LEU A 195 4.19 -10.86 17.41
C LEU A 195 5.63 -11.18 16.98
N ALA A 196 6.62 -10.82 17.79
CA ALA A 196 8.02 -11.19 17.52
C ALA A 196 8.23 -12.70 17.34
N ARG A 197 7.40 -13.50 18.01
CA ARG A 197 7.48 -14.98 18.02
C ARG A 197 6.58 -15.65 16.97
N SER A 198 5.67 -14.91 16.35
CA SER A 198 4.68 -15.44 15.41
C SER A 198 4.80 -14.77 14.04
N ALA A 199 5.29 -15.49 13.06
CA ALA A 199 5.29 -15.02 11.67
C ALA A 199 3.85 -14.85 11.14
N ILE A 200 2.93 -15.75 11.50
CA ILE A 200 1.50 -15.67 11.15
C ILE A 200 0.87 -14.42 11.77
N GLY A 201 1.03 -14.21 13.08
CA GLY A 201 0.50 -13.02 13.76
C GLY A 201 1.05 -11.73 13.16
N SER A 202 2.35 -11.70 12.85
CA SER A 202 2.97 -10.54 12.18
C SER A 202 2.44 -10.34 10.75
N ALA A 203 2.20 -11.42 9.99
CA ALA A 203 1.61 -11.32 8.65
C ALA A 203 0.16 -10.83 8.69
N LEU A 204 -0.62 -11.22 9.70
CA LEU A 204 -1.97 -10.69 9.92
C LEU A 204 -1.94 -9.18 10.23
N VAL A 205 -0.99 -8.73 11.06
CA VAL A 205 -0.79 -7.29 11.32
C VAL A 205 -0.41 -6.56 10.04
N ALA A 206 0.52 -7.11 9.25
CA ALA A 206 0.87 -6.54 7.95
C ALA A 206 -0.35 -6.41 7.03
N THR A 207 -1.18 -7.45 6.96
CA THR A 207 -2.41 -7.46 6.16
C THR A 207 -3.42 -6.41 6.65
N ALA A 208 -3.61 -6.32 7.97
CA ALA A 208 -4.48 -5.30 8.55
C ALA A 208 -4.00 -3.88 8.24
N CYS A 209 -2.69 -3.62 8.33
CA CYS A 209 -2.11 -2.33 7.94
C CYS A 209 -2.34 -2.03 6.45
N ALA A 210 -2.16 -3.02 5.57
CA ALA A 210 -2.40 -2.87 4.15
C ALA A 210 -3.87 -2.57 3.85
N LEU A 211 -4.81 -3.29 4.46
CA LEU A 211 -6.24 -3.02 4.32
C LEU A 211 -6.62 -1.63 4.83
N CYS A 212 -6.02 -1.16 5.93
CA CYS A 212 -6.22 0.21 6.39
C CYS A 212 -5.75 1.25 5.37
N MET A 213 -4.70 0.97 4.61
CA MET A 213 -4.24 1.82 3.51
C MET A 213 -5.21 1.76 2.32
N ASP A 214 -5.62 0.56 1.93
CA ASP A 214 -6.54 0.29 0.85
C ASP A 214 -7.89 0.98 1.07
N PHE A 215 -8.47 0.86 2.27
CA PHE A 215 -9.70 1.56 2.65
C PHE A 215 -9.63 3.09 2.54
N GLN A 216 -8.44 3.65 2.57
CA GLN A 216 -8.23 5.09 2.38
C GLN A 216 -8.02 5.45 0.91
N LEU A 217 -7.24 4.64 0.20
CA LEU A 217 -6.76 4.95 -1.13
C LEU A 217 -7.83 4.64 -2.18
N ASP A 218 -8.35 3.42 -2.19
CA ASP A 218 -9.14 2.93 -3.31
C ASP A 218 -10.54 3.55 -3.47
N PRO A 219 -11.27 3.87 -2.39
CA PRO A 219 -12.53 4.61 -2.53
C PRO A 219 -12.34 5.98 -3.20
N LEU A 220 -11.23 6.63 -2.92
CA LEU A 220 -10.95 7.96 -3.47
C LEU A 220 -10.43 7.89 -4.88
N ALA A 221 -9.51 6.98 -5.14
CA ALA A 221 -8.96 6.77 -6.46
C ALA A 221 -10.05 6.31 -7.44
N THR A 222 -10.97 5.43 -6.99
CA THR A 222 -12.16 5.04 -7.76
C THR A 222 -13.07 6.25 -8.03
N ALA A 223 -13.34 7.06 -7.01
CA ALA A 223 -14.18 8.25 -7.16
C ALA A 223 -13.52 9.32 -8.04
N ALA A 224 -12.18 9.37 -8.07
CA ALA A 224 -11.42 10.26 -8.94
C ALA A 224 -11.26 9.72 -10.38
N GLY A 225 -11.66 8.48 -10.64
CA GLY A 225 -11.54 7.85 -11.97
C GLY A 225 -10.12 7.38 -12.31
N PHE A 226 -9.27 7.12 -11.30
CA PHE A 226 -7.91 6.62 -11.52
C PHE A 226 -7.90 5.21 -12.09
N TRP A 227 -8.88 4.39 -11.68
CA TRP A 227 -9.19 3.08 -12.25
C TRP A 227 -10.69 2.87 -12.35
N GLN A 228 -11.06 2.03 -13.30
CA GLN A 228 -12.45 1.71 -13.61
C GLN A 228 -12.67 0.21 -13.40
N TRP A 229 -13.55 -0.11 -12.47
CA TRP A 229 -13.91 -1.48 -12.14
C TRP A 229 -14.88 -2.07 -13.15
N ASN A 230 -14.74 -3.36 -13.44
CA ASN A 230 -15.67 -4.07 -14.30
C ASN A 230 -17.11 -3.96 -13.75
N HIS A 231 -18.03 -3.66 -14.63
CA HIS A 231 -19.44 -3.41 -14.29
C HIS A 231 -20.16 -4.63 -13.70
N LEU A 232 -19.67 -5.86 -13.97
CA LEU A 232 -20.20 -7.09 -13.39
C LEU A 232 -19.91 -7.22 -11.89
N LEU A 233 -18.93 -6.50 -11.36
CA LEU A 233 -18.57 -6.52 -9.95
C LEU A 233 -19.55 -5.69 -9.14
N THR A 234 -20.65 -6.30 -8.73
CA THR A 234 -21.80 -5.62 -8.10
C THR A 234 -21.68 -5.50 -6.58
N LEU A 235 -21.00 -6.45 -5.93
CA LEU A 235 -20.78 -6.41 -4.48
C LEU A 235 -19.73 -5.37 -4.14
N ARG A 236 -20.16 -4.22 -3.59
CA ARG A 236 -19.30 -3.04 -3.35
C ARG A 236 -19.35 -2.58 -1.90
N LEU A 237 -18.18 -2.11 -1.44
CA LEU A 237 -18.00 -1.42 -0.15
C LEU A 237 -17.33 -0.06 -0.43
N LEU A 238 -17.95 1.03 0.02
CA LEU A 238 -17.45 2.40 -0.21
C LEU A 238 -17.25 2.76 -1.70
N GLY A 239 -18.06 2.17 -2.58
CA GLY A 239 -17.95 2.37 -4.03
C GLY A 239 -16.92 1.47 -4.73
N VAL A 240 -16.10 0.75 -3.98
CA VAL A 240 -15.07 -0.19 -4.47
C VAL A 240 -15.62 -1.62 -4.40
N PRO A 241 -15.40 -2.48 -5.40
CA PRO A 241 -15.79 -3.88 -5.31
C PRO A 241 -15.13 -4.58 -4.11
N LEU A 242 -15.89 -5.43 -3.41
CA LEU A 242 -15.38 -6.22 -2.29
C LEU A 242 -14.16 -7.07 -2.70
N LEU A 243 -14.17 -7.54 -3.94
CA LEU A 243 -13.06 -8.23 -4.59
C LEU A 243 -11.71 -7.53 -4.34
N ASN A 244 -11.67 -6.19 -4.37
CA ASN A 244 -10.43 -5.43 -4.19
C ASN A 244 -9.84 -5.65 -2.79
N PHE A 245 -10.65 -5.49 -1.75
CA PHE A 245 -10.19 -5.68 -0.36
C PHE A 245 -9.73 -7.13 -0.11
N VAL A 246 -10.43 -8.09 -0.72
CA VAL A 246 -10.03 -9.51 -0.68
C VAL A 246 -8.71 -9.72 -1.44
N ALA A 247 -8.52 -9.07 -2.59
CA ALA A 247 -7.27 -9.14 -3.36
C ALA A 247 -6.09 -8.58 -2.56
N TRP A 248 -6.25 -7.42 -1.91
CA TRP A 248 -5.23 -6.86 -1.04
C TRP A 248 -4.86 -7.79 0.12
N ALA A 249 -5.85 -8.32 0.82
CA ALA A 249 -5.61 -9.28 1.91
C ALA A 249 -4.88 -10.54 1.40
N SER A 250 -5.35 -11.08 0.29
CA SER A 250 -4.80 -12.29 -0.33
C SER A 250 -3.39 -12.08 -0.89
N ALA A 251 -3.07 -10.87 -1.34
CA ALA A 251 -1.74 -10.52 -1.82
C ALA A 251 -0.75 -10.31 -0.66
N VAL A 252 -1.14 -9.51 0.34
CA VAL A 252 -0.22 -9.09 1.39
C VAL A 252 0.06 -10.20 2.39
N PHE A 253 -0.94 -11.01 2.77
CA PHE A 253 -0.76 -12.04 3.80
C PHE A 253 0.28 -13.11 3.42
N PRO A 254 0.20 -13.83 2.28
CA PRO A 254 1.15 -14.87 1.95
C PRO A 254 2.56 -14.33 1.74
N PHE A 255 2.68 -13.17 1.10
CA PHE A 255 3.98 -12.55 0.83
C PHE A 255 4.66 -12.08 2.13
N SER A 256 3.91 -11.41 3.01
CA SER A 256 4.42 -11.00 4.32
C SER A 256 4.79 -12.20 5.18
N LEU A 257 3.97 -13.26 5.18
CA LEU A 257 4.27 -14.50 5.89
C LEU A 257 5.56 -15.14 5.39
N MET A 258 5.75 -15.19 4.06
CA MET A 258 6.97 -15.69 3.44
C MET A 258 8.20 -14.91 3.91
N ILE A 259 8.16 -13.58 3.85
CA ILE A 259 9.28 -12.72 4.28
C ILE A 259 9.55 -12.88 5.79
N LEU A 260 8.51 -12.77 6.62
CA LEU A 260 8.65 -12.80 8.07
C LEU A 260 9.08 -14.18 8.59
N SER A 261 8.76 -15.25 7.86
CA SER A 261 9.23 -16.61 8.21
C SER A 261 10.75 -16.80 8.02
N LEU A 262 11.40 -15.95 7.23
CA LEU A 262 12.86 -15.96 7.06
C LEU A 262 13.61 -15.28 8.22
N GLN A 263 12.90 -14.51 9.05
CA GLN A 263 13.47 -13.88 10.23
C GLN A 263 13.45 -14.86 11.40
N THR A 264 14.60 -15.07 12.04
CA THR A 264 14.68 -15.90 13.25
C THR A 264 14.17 -15.12 14.47
N ARG A 265 13.85 -15.86 15.55
CA ARG A 265 13.46 -15.25 16.84
C ARG A 265 14.52 -14.30 17.41
N GLN A 266 15.79 -14.51 17.05
CA GLN A 266 16.92 -13.72 17.55
C GLN A 266 17.23 -12.49 16.71
N SER A 267 16.69 -12.42 15.49
CA SER A 267 16.97 -11.30 14.58
C SER A 267 15.67 -10.80 13.93
N ILE A 268 15.09 -9.79 14.56
CA ILE A 268 13.89 -9.09 14.06
C ILE A 268 14.31 -7.96 13.09
N GLU A 269 15.60 -7.66 13.03
CA GLU A 269 16.11 -6.55 12.22
C GLU A 269 15.83 -6.76 10.72
N PRO A 270 15.26 -5.74 10.05
CA PRO A 270 14.95 -5.81 8.61
C PRO A 270 16.18 -6.10 7.74
N GLU A 271 17.34 -5.66 8.18
CA GLU A 271 18.61 -5.78 7.47
C GLU A 271 19.02 -7.24 7.23
N VAL A 272 18.59 -8.15 8.09
CA VAL A 272 18.83 -9.61 7.94
C VAL A 272 18.16 -10.17 6.69
N LEU A 273 17.01 -9.62 6.29
CA LEU A 273 16.32 -10.03 5.07
C LEU A 273 17.10 -9.67 3.80
N GLY A 274 17.94 -8.66 3.88
CA GLY A 274 18.79 -8.24 2.78
C GLY A 274 20.01 -9.12 2.55
N CYS A 275 20.31 -10.14 3.38
CA CYS A 275 21.45 -11.01 3.08
C CYS A 275 21.21 -11.76 1.76
N ALA A 276 22.28 -12.01 1.00
CA ALA A 276 22.20 -12.59 -0.35
C ALA A 276 21.44 -13.92 -0.38
N GLU A 277 21.59 -14.73 0.68
CA GLU A 277 20.92 -16.01 0.79
C GLU A 277 19.39 -15.83 1.00
N ASN A 278 18.97 -14.92 1.87
CA ASN A 278 17.55 -14.63 2.08
C ASN A 278 16.93 -14.01 0.84
N LEU A 279 17.63 -13.11 0.15
CA LEU A 279 17.17 -12.53 -1.10
C LEU A 279 16.94 -13.60 -2.18
N LYS A 280 17.87 -14.58 -2.33
CA LYS A 280 17.67 -15.73 -3.21
C LYS A 280 16.48 -16.58 -2.80
N ARG A 281 16.27 -16.80 -1.48
CA ARG A 281 15.12 -17.56 -0.97
C ARG A 281 13.80 -16.84 -1.27
N VAL A 282 13.74 -15.52 -1.13
CA VAL A 282 12.57 -14.71 -1.48
C VAL A 282 12.27 -14.88 -2.96
N TRP A 283 13.25 -14.68 -3.85
CA TRP A 283 13.07 -14.85 -5.29
C TRP A 283 12.50 -16.23 -5.66
N ARG A 284 13.06 -17.29 -5.11
CA ARG A 284 12.60 -18.66 -5.38
C ARG A 284 11.19 -18.95 -4.88
N ARG A 285 10.72 -18.22 -3.87
CA ARG A 285 9.41 -18.42 -3.26
C ARG A 285 8.32 -17.49 -3.80
N ILE A 286 8.65 -16.52 -4.65
CA ILE A 286 7.65 -15.66 -5.29
C ILE A 286 6.56 -16.46 -6.00
N PRO A 287 6.85 -17.47 -6.84
CA PRO A 287 5.81 -18.26 -7.49
C PRO A 287 4.87 -18.96 -6.49
N LEU A 288 5.41 -19.44 -5.37
CA LEU A 288 4.60 -20.05 -4.31
C LEU A 288 3.72 -19.00 -3.61
N ALA A 289 4.25 -17.82 -3.34
CA ALA A 289 3.47 -16.73 -2.75
C ALA A 289 2.35 -16.27 -3.69
N LEU A 290 2.62 -16.15 -4.99
CA LEU A 290 1.60 -15.83 -6.01
C LEU A 290 0.52 -16.92 -6.10
N ALA A 291 0.91 -18.19 -6.10
CA ALA A 291 -0.05 -19.30 -6.11
C ALA A 291 -0.91 -19.30 -4.82
N ALA A 292 -0.29 -19.09 -3.66
CA ALA A 292 -1.01 -18.99 -2.40
C ALA A 292 -1.97 -17.80 -2.38
N SER A 293 -1.56 -16.66 -2.95
CA SER A 293 -2.42 -15.47 -3.10
C SER A 293 -3.61 -15.74 -4.00
N ALA A 294 -3.39 -16.39 -5.15
CA ALA A 294 -4.47 -16.75 -6.07
C ALA A 294 -5.47 -17.72 -5.41
N VAL A 295 -4.97 -18.76 -4.75
CA VAL A 295 -5.83 -19.73 -4.04
C VAL A 295 -6.65 -19.03 -2.96
N LEU A 296 -6.00 -18.20 -2.13
CA LEU A 296 -6.67 -17.48 -1.06
C LEU A 296 -7.72 -16.50 -1.61
N PHE A 297 -7.40 -15.80 -2.68
CA PHE A 297 -8.30 -14.86 -3.36
C PHE A 297 -9.55 -15.58 -3.89
N PHE A 298 -9.38 -16.58 -4.75
CA PHE A 298 -10.52 -17.28 -5.36
C PHE A 298 -11.35 -18.06 -4.34
N ALA A 299 -10.71 -18.69 -3.36
CA ALA A 299 -11.42 -19.37 -2.27
C ALA A 299 -12.27 -18.38 -1.45
N SER A 300 -11.69 -17.22 -1.11
CA SER A 300 -12.44 -16.19 -0.37
C SER A 300 -13.59 -15.63 -1.18
N MET A 301 -13.37 -15.34 -2.46
CA MET A 301 -14.45 -14.84 -3.33
C MET A 301 -15.55 -15.87 -3.53
N ALA A 302 -15.23 -17.15 -3.67
CA ALA A 302 -16.23 -18.21 -3.73
C ALA A 302 -17.08 -18.27 -2.45
N VAL A 303 -16.49 -18.03 -1.28
CA VAL A 303 -17.24 -17.95 -0.02
C VAL A 303 -18.15 -16.72 0.01
N PHE A 304 -17.61 -15.53 -0.34
CA PHE A 304 -18.39 -14.28 -0.30
C PHE A 304 -19.51 -14.24 -1.34
N GLU A 305 -19.34 -14.86 -2.50
CA GLU A 305 -20.30 -14.86 -3.60
C GLU A 305 -21.20 -16.12 -3.62
N GLY A 306 -21.07 -17.01 -2.65
CA GLY A 306 -21.88 -18.21 -2.53
C GLY A 306 -21.56 -19.30 -3.55
N GLY A 307 -20.36 -19.30 -4.13
CA GLY A 307 -19.89 -20.29 -5.10
C GLY A 307 -19.08 -19.69 -6.25
N PHE A 308 -18.75 -20.54 -7.22
CA PHE A 308 -17.95 -20.17 -8.40
C PHE A 308 -18.77 -19.56 -9.56
N SER A 309 -20.06 -19.27 -9.35
CA SER A 309 -20.93 -18.61 -10.33
C SER A 309 -21.14 -17.12 -10.06
N GLY A 310 -20.44 -16.58 -9.08
CA GLY A 310 -20.56 -15.18 -8.69
C GLY A 310 -19.91 -14.18 -9.68
N PRO A 311 -20.11 -12.87 -9.45
CA PRO A 311 -19.60 -11.80 -10.31
C PRO A 311 -18.11 -11.87 -10.63
N THR A 312 -17.27 -12.22 -9.65
CA THR A 312 -15.82 -12.38 -9.84
C THR A 312 -15.50 -13.44 -10.88
N PHE A 313 -16.19 -14.57 -10.83
CA PHE A 313 -15.96 -15.69 -11.75
C PHE A 313 -16.57 -15.42 -13.12
N ALA A 314 -17.70 -14.70 -13.19
CA ALA A 314 -18.30 -14.26 -14.45
C ALA A 314 -17.34 -13.32 -15.24
N VAL A 315 -16.66 -12.39 -14.55
CA VAL A 315 -15.63 -11.56 -15.19
C VAL A 315 -14.49 -12.41 -15.72
N LEU A 316 -13.99 -13.35 -14.91
CA LEU A 316 -12.89 -14.25 -15.32
C LEU A 316 -13.30 -15.10 -16.54
N GLU A 317 -14.47 -15.69 -16.51
CA GLU A 317 -14.99 -16.51 -17.62
C GLU A 317 -15.09 -15.69 -18.91
N ASN A 318 -15.71 -14.50 -18.85
CA ASN A 318 -15.83 -13.61 -20.01
C ASN A 318 -14.45 -13.23 -20.58
N THR A 319 -13.50 -12.95 -19.70
CA THR A 319 -12.13 -12.58 -20.09
C THR A 319 -11.43 -13.76 -20.78
N LEU A 320 -11.50 -14.95 -20.20
CA LEU A 320 -10.92 -16.15 -20.78
C LEU A 320 -11.53 -16.51 -22.13
N ARG A 321 -12.85 -16.37 -22.30
CA ARG A 321 -13.52 -16.54 -23.59
C ARG A 321 -13.01 -15.55 -24.64
N ASN A 322 -12.78 -14.29 -24.26
CA ASN A 322 -12.23 -13.27 -25.16
C ASN A 322 -10.79 -13.58 -25.59
N TYR A 323 -10.01 -14.29 -24.77
CA TYR A 323 -8.69 -14.81 -25.14
C TYR A 323 -8.74 -16.13 -25.93
N GLY A 324 -9.92 -16.63 -26.30
CA GLY A 324 -10.08 -17.89 -27.05
C GLY A 324 -9.93 -19.15 -26.20
N CYS A 325 -9.92 -19.03 -24.87
CA CYS A 325 -9.93 -20.17 -23.97
C CYS A 325 -11.36 -20.66 -23.80
N ALA A 326 -11.79 -21.70 -24.54
CA ALA A 326 -13.04 -22.37 -24.27
C ALA A 326 -12.92 -23.12 -22.93
N LEU A 327 -13.67 -22.67 -21.93
CA LEU A 327 -13.91 -23.46 -20.73
C LEU A 327 -15.00 -24.47 -21.09
N ASN A 328 -14.62 -25.71 -21.42
CA ASN A 328 -15.54 -26.83 -21.60
C ASN A 328 -16.13 -27.29 -20.29
#